data_5075f49cbf0b1fe6121afb43e52cea7d
#
_entry.id   5075f49cbf0b1fe6121afb43e52cea7d
#
_cell.length_a   1.000
_cell.length_b   1.000
_cell.length_c   1.000
_cell.angle_alpha   90.00
_cell.angle_beta   90.00
_cell.angle_gamma   90.00
#
_symmetry.space_group_name_H-M   'P 1'
#
loop_
_entity.id
_entity.type
_entity.pdbx_description
1 polymer ?
#
loop_
_entity_poly.entity_id
_entity_poly.type
_entity_poly.pdbx_seq_one_letter_code
_entity_poly.pdbx_strand_id
1 'polypeptide(L)'
;LDLNHAIESTLIVCRSEWKYVADLVTEFDPQLPLVPVLPGEFNQVILNLVINATHAIADVVGDGRQGKGRITLSTRCDGPWIEIGVRDTGTGIPEKARDRIFEPFFTTKGVGKGTGQGLAIARSVVVDKHGGTLAFTTETGQGTCFTIRLPAAPTPVDQPRKTV
;
A
#
# COMPACT_ATOMS: atom_id res chain seq x y z
N LEU A 1 0.78 5.65 -16.44
CA LEU A 1 -0.44 5.62 -15.62
C LEU A 1 -0.48 6.84 -14.70
N ASP A 2 -1.64 7.44 -14.59
CA ASP A 2 -1.93 8.45 -13.57
C ASP A 2 -2.20 7.73 -12.24
N LEU A 3 -1.21 7.71 -11.36
CA LEU A 3 -1.30 6.96 -10.11
C LEU A 3 -2.37 7.53 -9.16
N ASN A 4 -2.50 8.85 -9.07
CA ASN A 4 -3.51 9.47 -8.22
C ASN A 4 -4.92 9.01 -8.62
N HIS A 5 -5.21 9.02 -9.91
CA HIS A 5 -6.49 8.56 -10.43
C HIS A 5 -6.70 7.06 -10.19
N ALA A 6 -5.68 6.24 -10.41
CA ALA A 6 -5.74 4.80 -10.19
C ALA A 6 -6.00 4.47 -8.71
N ILE A 7 -5.36 5.19 -7.79
CA ILE A 7 -5.58 5.02 -6.36
C ILE A 7 -7.01 5.40 -5.99
N GLU A 8 -7.49 6.56 -6.44
CA GLU A 8 -8.86 7.00 -6.18
C GLU A 8 -9.90 5.99 -6.68
N SER A 9 -9.72 5.47 -7.90
CA SER A 9 -10.61 4.47 -8.46
C SER A 9 -10.63 3.18 -7.64
N THR A 10 -9.47 2.73 -7.17
CA THR A 10 -9.37 1.54 -6.31
C THR A 10 -10.08 1.76 -4.99
N LEU A 11 -9.92 2.94 -4.38
CA LEU A 11 -10.58 3.28 -3.11
C LEU A 11 -12.10 3.26 -3.24
N ILE A 12 -12.63 3.74 -4.36
CA ILE A 12 -14.07 3.69 -4.64
C ILE A 12 -14.56 2.24 -4.78
N VAL A 13 -13.82 1.43 -5.52
CA VAL A 13 -14.19 0.02 -5.76
C VAL A 13 -14.22 -0.77 -4.45
N CYS A 14 -13.31 -0.53 -3.52
CA CYS A 14 -13.25 -1.24 -2.25
C CYS A 14 -13.91 -0.50 -1.09
N ARG A 15 -14.71 0.52 -1.36
CA ARG A 15 -15.31 1.36 -0.33
C ARG A 15 -16.11 0.57 0.71
N SER A 16 -16.82 -0.49 0.31
CA SER A 16 -17.57 -1.32 1.23
C SER A 16 -16.70 -2.04 2.26
N GLU A 17 -15.40 -2.19 1.99
CA GLU A 17 -14.46 -2.82 2.91
C GLU A 17 -14.06 -1.88 4.05
N TRP A 18 -13.82 -0.60 3.77
CA TRP A 18 -13.24 0.32 4.75
C TRP A 18 -14.23 1.32 5.35
N LYS A 19 -15.34 1.63 4.70
CA LYS A 19 -16.21 2.76 5.08
C LYS A 19 -16.79 2.68 6.49
N TYR A 20 -16.96 1.47 7.03
CA TYR A 20 -17.55 1.28 8.37
C TYR A 20 -16.54 1.46 9.51
N VAL A 21 -15.26 1.25 9.25
CA VAL A 21 -14.24 1.27 10.30
C VAL A 21 -13.24 2.41 10.18
N ALA A 22 -13.16 3.07 9.03
CA ALA A 22 -12.17 4.10 8.79
C ALA A 22 -12.72 5.28 8.02
N ASP A 23 -12.19 6.46 8.34
CA ASP A 23 -12.26 7.63 7.48
C ASP A 23 -11.04 7.62 6.55
N LEU A 24 -11.25 8.04 5.31
CA LEU A 24 -10.22 8.06 4.31
C LEU A 24 -9.73 9.48 4.06
N VAL A 25 -8.42 9.67 4.12
CA VAL A 25 -7.77 10.94 3.80
C VAL A 25 -6.80 10.73 2.65
N THR A 26 -6.82 11.61 1.67
CA THR A 26 -5.88 11.59 0.56
C THR A 26 -5.02 12.84 0.59
N GLU A 27 -3.73 12.67 0.42
CA GLU A 27 -2.71 13.73 0.37
C GLU A 27 -1.88 13.53 -0.89
N PHE A 28 -2.52 13.74 -2.05
CA PHE A 28 -1.88 13.50 -3.34
C PHE A 28 -1.14 14.72 -3.84
N ASP A 29 0.03 14.49 -4.43
CA ASP A 29 0.73 15.49 -5.22
C ASP A 29 -0.03 15.71 -6.53
N PRO A 30 -0.61 16.90 -6.76
CA PRO A 30 -1.40 17.15 -7.98
C PRO A 30 -0.54 17.20 -9.25
N GLN A 31 0.76 17.33 -9.11
CA GLN A 31 1.70 17.40 -10.23
C GLN A 31 2.50 16.11 -10.43
N LEU A 32 2.00 14.99 -9.90
CA LEU A 32 2.66 13.71 -10.05
C LEU A 32 2.76 13.34 -11.53
N PRO A 33 3.95 12.97 -12.04
CA PRO A 33 4.10 12.58 -13.44
C PRO A 33 3.41 11.24 -13.71
N LEU A 34 3.15 10.95 -14.98
CA LEU A 34 2.71 9.62 -15.38
C LEU A 34 3.85 8.62 -15.09
N VAL A 35 3.50 7.46 -14.59
CA VAL A 35 4.47 6.45 -14.16
C VAL A 35 4.27 5.16 -14.95
N PRO A 36 5.36 4.55 -15.45
CA PRO A 36 5.27 3.30 -16.20
C PRO A 36 5.05 2.12 -15.24
N VAL A 37 3.80 1.74 -15.06
CA VAL A 37 3.39 0.59 -14.23
C VAL A 37 2.36 -0.26 -14.97
N LEU A 38 2.24 -1.50 -14.57
CA LEU A 38 1.19 -2.41 -15.02
C LEU A 38 -0.09 -2.07 -14.26
N PRO A 39 -1.12 -1.51 -14.92
CA PRO A 39 -2.27 -0.93 -14.22
C PRO A 39 -3.01 -1.90 -13.30
N GLY A 40 -3.33 -3.09 -13.79
CA GLY A 40 -4.03 -4.09 -13.00
C GLY A 40 -3.25 -4.56 -11.79
N GLU A 41 -1.95 -4.73 -11.94
CA GLU A 41 -1.07 -5.17 -10.85
C GLU A 41 -0.85 -4.06 -9.83
N PHE A 42 -0.71 -2.81 -10.29
CA PHE A 42 -0.64 -1.65 -9.40
C PHE A 42 -1.92 -1.53 -8.55
N ASN A 43 -3.09 -1.63 -9.19
CA ASN A 43 -4.36 -1.58 -8.48
C ASN A 43 -4.47 -2.69 -7.43
N GLN A 44 -3.96 -3.88 -7.73
CA GLN A 44 -3.95 -4.99 -6.78
C GLN A 44 -3.07 -4.69 -5.56
N VAL A 45 -1.93 -4.03 -5.75
CA VAL A 45 -1.06 -3.60 -4.64
C VAL A 45 -1.81 -2.65 -3.72
N ILE A 46 -2.44 -1.62 -4.28
CA ILE A 46 -3.20 -0.65 -3.48
C ILE A 46 -4.35 -1.33 -2.74
N LEU A 47 -5.11 -2.17 -3.43
CA LEU A 47 -6.20 -2.93 -2.82
C LEU A 47 -5.70 -3.76 -1.62
N ASN A 48 -4.61 -4.50 -1.81
CA ASN A 48 -4.06 -5.36 -0.76
C ASN A 48 -3.62 -4.55 0.46
N LEU A 49 -2.98 -3.40 0.25
CA LEU A 49 -2.52 -2.55 1.35
C LEU A 49 -3.70 -1.88 2.07
N VAL A 50 -4.71 -1.44 1.35
CA VAL A 50 -5.90 -0.82 1.95
C VAL A 50 -6.71 -1.84 2.75
N ILE A 51 -6.91 -3.05 2.22
CA ILE A 51 -7.60 -4.12 2.95
C ILE A 51 -6.83 -4.51 4.21
N ASN A 52 -5.50 -4.60 4.11
CA ASN A 52 -4.65 -4.88 5.27
C ASN A 52 -4.79 -3.79 6.35
N ALA A 53 -4.79 -2.52 5.94
CA ALA A 53 -5.01 -1.39 6.84
C ALA A 53 -6.40 -1.44 7.49
N THR A 54 -7.42 -1.78 6.72
CA THR A 54 -8.80 -1.93 7.21
C THR A 54 -8.89 -3.00 8.30
N HIS A 55 -8.27 -4.14 8.10
CA HIS A 55 -8.26 -5.21 9.10
C HIS A 55 -7.55 -4.78 10.39
N ALA A 56 -6.41 -4.10 10.26
CA ALA A 56 -5.66 -3.61 11.42
C ALA A 56 -6.48 -2.58 12.21
N ILE A 57 -7.22 -1.72 11.54
CA ILE A 57 -8.11 -0.74 12.18
C ILE A 57 -9.30 -1.44 12.85
N ALA A 58 -9.91 -2.41 12.18
CA ALA A 58 -11.04 -3.16 12.73
C ALA A 58 -10.68 -3.87 14.04
N ASP A 59 -9.45 -4.33 14.18
CA ASP A 59 -8.96 -4.94 15.42
C ASP A 59 -8.93 -3.94 16.59
N VAL A 60 -8.90 -2.63 16.31
CA VAL A 60 -8.95 -1.57 17.33
C VAL A 60 -10.36 -1.08 17.56
N VAL A 61 -11.10 -0.79 16.49
CA VAL A 61 -12.38 -0.06 16.58
C VAL A 61 -13.61 -0.98 16.50
N GLY A 62 -13.41 -2.26 16.24
CA GLY A 62 -14.52 -3.20 16.07
C GLY A 62 -15.38 -2.84 14.85
N ASP A 63 -16.68 -2.64 15.06
CA ASP A 63 -17.61 -2.27 14.00
C ASP A 63 -17.61 -0.77 13.66
N GLY A 64 -16.82 0.03 14.36
CA GLY A 64 -16.68 1.47 14.13
C GLY A 64 -17.80 2.33 14.71
N ARG A 65 -18.76 1.76 15.42
CA ARG A 65 -19.90 2.52 15.98
C ARG A 65 -19.49 3.51 17.07
N GLN A 66 -18.40 3.23 17.79
CA GLN A 66 -17.88 4.09 18.85
C GLN A 66 -16.72 4.97 18.41
N GLY A 67 -16.49 5.04 17.14
CA GLY A 67 -15.43 5.82 16.51
C GLY A 67 -14.71 5.01 15.44
N LYS A 68 -14.22 5.72 14.44
CA LYS A 68 -13.50 5.14 13.32
C LYS A 68 -12.02 5.44 13.42
N GLY A 69 -11.21 4.57 12.83
CA GLY A 69 -9.82 4.85 12.55
C GLY A 69 -9.66 5.71 11.30
N ARG A 70 -8.43 5.82 10.83
CA ARG A 70 -8.10 6.63 9.65
C ARG A 70 -7.13 5.87 8.75
N ILE A 71 -7.39 5.92 7.45
CA ILE A 71 -6.46 5.49 6.42
C ILE A 71 -6.06 6.74 5.63
N THR A 72 -4.76 6.98 5.50
CA THR A 72 -4.22 8.11 4.74
C THR A 72 -3.43 7.57 3.56
N LEU A 73 -3.83 7.95 2.35
CA LEU A 73 -3.11 7.66 1.11
C LEU A 73 -2.39 8.93 0.67
N SER A 74 -1.09 8.83 0.44
CA SER A 74 -0.28 9.96 0.02
C SER A 74 0.55 9.61 -1.21
N THR A 75 0.82 10.60 -2.05
CA THR A 75 1.76 10.48 -3.16
C THR A 75 2.67 11.67 -3.18
N ARG A 76 3.93 11.45 -3.55
CA ARG A 76 4.88 12.54 -3.78
C ARG A 76 5.96 12.12 -4.75
N CYS A 77 6.56 13.11 -5.39
CA CYS A 77 7.74 12.93 -6.23
C CYS A 77 8.99 13.22 -5.39
N ASP A 78 9.92 12.29 -5.36
CA ASP A 78 11.20 12.41 -4.65
C ASP A 78 12.33 12.11 -5.64
N GLY A 79 12.76 13.14 -6.38
CA GLY A 79 13.76 13.00 -7.43
C GLY A 79 13.30 12.00 -8.51
N PRO A 80 14.09 10.93 -8.79
CA PRO A 80 13.72 9.93 -9.79
C PRO A 80 12.70 8.92 -9.26
N TRP A 81 12.23 9.08 -8.02
CA TRP A 81 11.31 8.15 -7.37
C TRP A 81 9.95 8.77 -7.13
N ILE A 82 8.93 7.94 -7.22
CA ILE A 82 7.59 8.26 -6.75
C ILE A 82 7.35 7.50 -5.46
N GLU A 83 6.94 8.18 -4.41
CA GLU A 83 6.55 7.56 -3.15
C GLU A 83 5.04 7.55 -2.98
N ILE A 84 4.52 6.40 -2.56
CA ILE A 84 3.12 6.21 -2.21
C ILE A 84 3.07 5.70 -0.78
N GLY A 85 2.37 6.43 0.08
CA GLY A 85 2.19 6.04 1.48
C GLY A 85 0.78 5.52 1.73
N VAL A 86 0.67 4.42 2.47
CA VAL A 86 -0.59 3.90 2.99
C VAL A 86 -0.44 3.80 4.50
N ARG A 87 -1.01 4.75 5.20
CA ARG A 87 -0.93 4.86 6.66
C ARG A 87 -2.25 4.47 7.30
N ASP A 88 -2.20 3.68 8.36
CA ASP A 88 -3.37 3.34 9.16
C ASP A 88 -3.16 3.66 10.63
N THR A 89 -4.28 3.74 11.36
CA THR A 89 -4.30 3.92 12.81
C THR A 89 -4.68 2.62 13.51
N GLY A 90 -4.27 1.49 12.95
CA GLY A 90 -4.58 0.17 13.49
C GLY A 90 -3.68 -0.25 14.64
N THR A 91 -3.62 -1.54 14.87
CA THR A 91 -2.87 -2.14 15.98
C THR A 91 -1.36 -2.01 15.87
N GLY A 92 -0.84 -1.73 14.68
CA GLY A 92 0.58 -1.88 14.39
C GLY A 92 0.94 -3.36 14.19
N ILE A 93 2.19 -3.60 13.82
CA ILE A 93 2.69 -4.95 13.59
C ILE A 93 3.49 -5.39 14.82
N PRO A 94 3.15 -6.54 15.44
CA PRO A 94 3.91 -7.05 16.57
C PRO A 94 5.39 -7.23 16.20
N GLU A 95 6.28 -6.90 17.11
CA GLU A 95 7.72 -6.93 16.86
C GLU A 95 8.19 -8.29 16.33
N LYS A 96 7.71 -9.38 16.92
CA LYS A 96 8.06 -10.73 16.50
C LYS A 96 7.55 -11.14 15.12
N ALA A 97 6.63 -10.38 14.54
CA ALA A 97 6.06 -10.64 13.22
C ALA A 97 6.73 -9.82 12.12
N ARG A 98 7.47 -8.75 12.45
CA ARG A 98 7.97 -7.77 11.48
C ARG A 98 8.86 -8.36 10.40
N ASP A 99 9.68 -9.34 10.75
CA ASP A 99 10.59 -10.00 9.79
C ASP A 99 9.88 -10.94 8.83
N ARG A 100 8.62 -11.28 9.09
CA ARG A 100 7.88 -12.32 8.38
C ARG A 100 6.67 -11.84 7.61
N ILE A 101 6.31 -10.56 7.69
CA ILE A 101 5.05 -10.08 7.12
C ILE A 101 4.96 -10.21 5.61
N PHE A 102 6.08 -10.27 4.90
CA PHE A 102 6.12 -10.45 3.44
C PHE A 102 6.26 -11.92 3.03
N GLU A 103 6.37 -12.85 3.97
CA GLU A 103 6.41 -14.27 3.63
C GLU A 103 5.02 -14.73 3.14
N PRO A 104 4.96 -15.54 2.07
CA PRO A 104 3.69 -16.11 1.61
C PRO A 104 3.01 -16.90 2.73
N PHE A 105 1.71 -16.73 2.85
CA PHE A 105 0.84 -17.41 3.82
C PHE A 105 1.08 -17.06 5.30
N PHE A 106 2.02 -16.14 5.59
CA PHE A 106 2.18 -15.64 6.95
C PHE A 106 1.06 -14.65 7.29
N THR A 107 0.39 -14.84 8.42
CA THR A 107 -0.64 -13.92 8.91
C THR A 107 -0.70 -13.97 10.43
N THR A 108 -0.93 -12.81 11.05
CA THR A 108 -1.30 -12.67 12.47
C THR A 108 -2.81 -12.66 12.67
N LYS A 109 -3.58 -12.68 11.57
CA LYS A 109 -5.03 -12.65 11.59
C LYS A 109 -5.58 -14.02 11.94
N GLY A 110 -6.73 -14.04 12.61
CA GLY A 110 -7.43 -15.27 12.89
C GLY A 110 -7.91 -16.01 11.64
N VAL A 111 -8.31 -17.25 11.81
CA VAL A 111 -8.81 -18.10 10.72
C VAL A 111 -9.96 -17.38 9.98
N GLY A 112 -9.86 -17.32 8.65
CA GLY A 112 -10.85 -16.66 7.79
C GLY A 112 -10.70 -15.16 7.64
N LYS A 113 -9.75 -14.52 8.32
CA LYS A 113 -9.56 -13.05 8.26
C LYS A 113 -8.39 -12.60 7.39
N GLY A 114 -7.72 -13.50 6.72
CA GLY A 114 -6.64 -13.17 5.81
C GLY A 114 -5.99 -14.43 5.27
N THR A 115 -5.49 -14.36 4.04
CA THR A 115 -4.84 -15.48 3.36
C THR A 115 -3.34 -15.53 3.63
N GLY A 116 -2.76 -14.45 4.16
CA GLY A 116 -1.31 -14.33 4.30
C GLY A 116 -0.59 -14.09 2.96
N GLN A 117 -1.32 -13.79 1.89
CA GLN A 117 -0.75 -13.61 0.55
C GLN A 117 -0.67 -12.16 0.10
N GLY A 118 -1.52 -11.27 0.63
CA GLY A 118 -1.66 -9.91 0.14
C GLY A 118 -0.37 -9.10 0.15
N LEU A 119 0.39 -9.15 1.24
CA LEU A 119 1.66 -8.42 1.35
C LEU A 119 2.76 -9.05 0.50
N ALA A 120 2.81 -10.38 0.40
CA ALA A 120 3.77 -11.06 -0.46
C ALA A 120 3.53 -10.72 -1.94
N ILE A 121 2.28 -10.69 -2.38
CA ILE A 121 1.89 -10.29 -3.73
C ILE A 121 2.27 -8.83 -3.98
N ALA A 122 1.94 -7.93 -3.05
CA ALA A 122 2.28 -6.51 -3.17
C ALA A 122 3.79 -6.31 -3.32
N ARG A 123 4.58 -6.98 -2.51
CA ARG A 123 6.04 -6.89 -2.59
C ARG A 123 6.56 -7.42 -3.92
N SER A 124 6.07 -8.57 -4.37
CA SER A 124 6.47 -9.14 -5.67
C SER A 124 6.18 -8.18 -6.83
N VAL A 125 5.00 -7.58 -6.84
CA VAL A 125 4.65 -6.60 -7.88
C VAL A 125 5.56 -5.37 -7.82
N VAL A 126 5.73 -4.77 -6.66
CA VAL A 126 6.53 -3.55 -6.51
C VAL A 126 8.01 -3.81 -6.80
N VAL A 127 8.58 -4.85 -6.21
CA VAL A 127 10.03 -5.11 -6.28
C VAL A 127 10.40 -5.86 -7.56
N ASP A 128 9.77 -7.00 -7.80
CA ASP A 128 10.19 -7.89 -8.89
C ASP A 128 9.73 -7.39 -10.26
N LYS A 129 8.53 -6.82 -10.35
CA LYS A 129 7.95 -6.40 -11.62
C LYS A 129 8.19 -4.93 -11.96
N HIS A 130 8.40 -4.08 -10.97
CA HIS A 130 8.52 -2.63 -11.18
C HIS A 130 9.86 -2.05 -10.73
N GLY A 131 10.75 -2.85 -10.15
CA GLY A 131 12.06 -2.38 -9.70
C GLY A 131 12.01 -1.36 -8.56
N GLY A 132 10.94 -1.37 -7.80
CA GLY A 132 10.75 -0.47 -6.67
C GLY A 132 11.08 -1.11 -5.33
N THR A 133 10.68 -0.45 -4.26
CA THR A 133 10.80 -0.95 -2.89
C THR A 133 9.48 -0.84 -2.14
N LEU A 134 9.24 -1.77 -1.24
CA LEU A 134 8.11 -1.74 -0.31
C LEU A 134 8.67 -1.87 1.10
N ALA A 135 8.49 -0.83 1.89
CA ALA A 135 8.95 -0.75 3.27
C ALA A 135 7.81 -0.37 4.19
N PHE A 136 8.02 -0.50 5.48
CA PHE A 136 7.03 -0.06 6.46
C PHE A 136 7.71 0.52 7.69
N THR A 137 6.97 1.42 8.35
CA THR A 137 7.22 1.85 9.72
C THR A 137 6.00 1.50 10.55
N THR A 138 6.19 1.05 11.76
CA THR A 138 5.08 0.61 12.60
C THR A 138 5.38 0.92 14.06
N GLU A 139 4.33 1.20 14.80
CA GLU A 139 4.37 1.40 16.24
C GLU A 139 3.18 0.70 16.85
N THR A 140 3.44 -0.26 17.73
CA THR A 140 2.39 -1.04 18.36
C THR A 140 1.40 -0.13 19.09
N GLY A 141 0.13 -0.31 18.81
CA GLY A 141 -0.95 0.51 19.38
C GLY A 141 -1.18 1.84 18.66
N GLN A 142 -0.35 2.23 17.70
CA GLN A 142 -0.48 3.49 16.96
C GLN A 142 -0.84 3.27 15.49
N GLY A 143 -0.29 2.24 14.88
CA GLY A 143 -0.57 1.89 13.50
C GLY A 143 0.68 1.61 12.66
N THR A 144 0.48 1.55 11.36
CA THR A 144 1.52 1.21 10.38
C THR A 144 1.44 2.15 9.19
N CYS A 145 2.59 2.45 8.61
CA CYS A 145 2.70 3.13 7.33
C CYS A 145 3.50 2.27 6.37
N PHE A 146 2.88 1.81 5.29
CA PHE A 146 3.59 1.18 4.18
C PHE A 146 3.99 2.24 3.17
N THR A 147 5.22 2.18 2.69
CA THR A 147 5.76 3.11 1.70
C THR A 147 6.22 2.33 0.48
N ILE A 148 5.62 2.64 -0.65
CA ILE A 148 5.99 2.13 -1.97
C ILE A 148 6.87 3.19 -2.62
N ARG A 149 8.02 2.77 -3.18
CA ARG A 149 8.83 3.63 -4.05
C ARG A 149 8.92 2.99 -5.42
N LEU A 150 8.58 3.75 -6.44
CA LEU A 150 8.61 3.32 -7.84
C LEU A 150 9.49 4.26 -8.65
N PRO A 151 10.27 3.75 -9.64
CA PRO A 151 10.97 4.62 -10.56
C PRO A 151 9.96 5.47 -11.35
N ALA A 152 10.20 6.77 -11.40
CA ALA A 152 9.34 7.70 -12.13
C ALA A 152 9.45 7.55 -13.66
N ALA A 153 10.56 7.00 -14.12
CA ALA A 153 10.82 6.73 -15.53
C ALA A 153 11.52 5.39 -15.68
N PRO A 154 11.49 4.78 -16.89
CA PRO A 154 12.27 3.56 -17.14
C PRO A 154 13.73 3.78 -16.76
N THR A 155 14.33 2.81 -16.03
CA THR A 155 15.72 2.90 -15.63
C THR A 155 16.62 2.94 -16.88
N PRO A 156 17.65 3.82 -16.93
CA PRO A 156 18.54 3.93 -18.11
C PRO A 156 19.25 2.65 -18.49
N VAL A 157 19.32 1.68 -17.56
CA VAL A 157 19.99 0.39 -17.75
C VAL A 157 19.23 -0.50 -18.74
N ASP A 158 17.93 -0.33 -18.89
CA ASP A 158 17.08 -1.12 -19.79
C ASP A 158 16.95 -0.52 -21.19
N GLN A 159 17.55 0.63 -21.43
CA GLN A 159 17.64 1.14 -22.79
C GLN A 159 18.92 0.61 -23.43
N PRO A 160 18.82 -0.18 -24.52
CA PRO A 160 20.00 -0.49 -25.28
C PRO A 160 20.62 0.85 -25.69
N ARG A 161 21.84 1.09 -25.21
CA ARG A 161 22.62 2.25 -25.66
C ARG A 161 22.61 2.19 -27.17
N LYS A 162 21.95 3.14 -27.81
CA LYS A 162 22.14 3.33 -29.22
C LYS A 162 23.61 3.69 -29.39
N THR A 163 24.37 2.70 -29.75
CA THR A 163 25.72 2.94 -30.29
C THR A 163 25.54 3.71 -31.56
N VAL A 164 25.91 4.95 -31.46
CA VAL A 164 26.04 5.79 -32.65
C VAL A 164 27.29 5.37 -33.40
#